data_58f66596c71c0851f78f86e29425eaed
#
_entry.id   58f66596c71c0851f78f86e29425eaed
#
_cell.length_a   1.000
_cell.length_b   1.000
_cell.length_c   1.000
_cell.angle_alpha   90.00
_cell.angle_beta   90.00
_cell.angle_gamma   90.00
#
_symmetry.space_group_name_H-M   'P 1'
#
loop_
_entity.id
_entity.type
_entity.pdbx_description
1 polymer ?
#
loop_
_entity_poly.entity_id
_entity_poly.type
_entity_poly.pdbx_seq_one_letter_code
_entity_poly.pdbx_strand_id
1 'polypeptide(L)'
;MNQDTICAIATAQGGAIGCIRVSGPDAIEITSRIFTPARKGKKLKDAKPYTLTFGHIHEEENIIDEVLVSLFRAPHSYTGEDSTEIMCHGSSYILQKVLQLLIGNGCRLAAPGEYTQRAFLGGKMDLSQAEAVADLIASTSAATHRLAMSQMRGGFSKELASLRDQLLHFTSLIELELDFSDHEELEFANRSELCLLADGIEQVISRLVQSFSVGNAIKNGVPVAIIGETNAGKSTLLNALLNEERAIVSDIHGTTRDVIEDTVNLGGITFRFIDTAGIRETSDTIENLGIERTFQKLEQAEIVLWIVDATNAVSRIPQLTAQILPRCEGKRLILVFNKADLVQDASTIPNPSLTVAATNVQCISISAKGRTNLDKLQQMLISAANLPTVTQNDVIVTNIRHYEALTHALEAIHRVQQGLAENLSGDFVSQDIRECIFHLSDIAGEVTNDMVLGNIFEHFCVGK
;
A
#
# COMPACT_ATOMS: atom_id res chain seq x y z
N MET A 1 11.09 0.82 -27.21
CA MET A 1 9.63 0.88 -26.91
C MET A 1 8.95 -0.16 -27.78
N ASN A 2 8.16 -1.04 -27.20
CA ASN A 2 7.33 -1.96 -27.98
C ASN A 2 6.35 -1.14 -28.80
N GLN A 3 6.45 -1.26 -30.13
CA GLN A 3 5.55 -0.53 -31.06
C GLN A 3 4.23 -1.28 -31.31
N ASP A 4 3.87 -2.22 -30.45
CA ASP A 4 2.66 -3.03 -30.57
C ASP A 4 1.45 -2.37 -29.88
N THR A 5 0.27 -2.68 -30.40
CA THR A 5 -1.00 -2.26 -29.80
C THR A 5 -1.52 -3.36 -28.88
N ILE A 6 -1.86 -2.98 -27.65
CA ILE A 6 -2.34 -3.89 -26.60
C ILE A 6 -3.81 -3.68 -26.32
N CYS A 7 -4.49 -4.74 -25.86
CA CYS A 7 -5.87 -4.67 -25.39
C CYS A 7 -6.07 -5.52 -24.12
N ALA A 8 -7.00 -5.11 -23.27
CA ALA A 8 -7.41 -5.87 -22.10
C ALA A 8 -8.80 -5.46 -21.61
N ILE A 9 -9.46 -6.35 -20.87
CA ILE A 9 -10.65 -6.04 -20.10
C ILE A 9 -10.24 -5.22 -18.87
N ALA A 10 -10.77 -4.00 -18.74
CA ALA A 10 -10.40 -3.05 -17.68
C ALA A 10 -11.37 -3.05 -16.49
N THR A 11 -12.49 -3.74 -16.56
CA THR A 11 -13.50 -3.85 -15.50
C THR A 11 -13.60 -5.28 -14.96
N ALA A 12 -14.05 -5.43 -13.71
CA ALA A 12 -14.39 -6.74 -13.17
C ALA A 12 -15.52 -7.39 -14.01
N GLN A 13 -15.50 -8.72 -14.12
CA GLN A 13 -16.52 -9.47 -14.82
C GLN A 13 -17.81 -9.57 -13.97
N GLY A 14 -18.97 -9.63 -14.64
CA GLY A 14 -20.28 -9.82 -13.98
C GLY A 14 -21.03 -8.53 -13.66
N GLY A 15 -20.49 -7.34 -14.00
CA GLY A 15 -21.21 -6.08 -13.92
C GLY A 15 -22.17 -5.86 -15.12
N ALA A 16 -23.07 -4.87 -15.02
CA ALA A 16 -23.95 -4.51 -16.14
C ALA A 16 -23.19 -3.92 -17.34
N ILE A 17 -22.06 -3.27 -17.08
CA ILE A 17 -21.18 -2.64 -18.09
C ILE A 17 -19.78 -3.23 -17.96
N GLY A 18 -19.20 -3.58 -19.10
CA GLY A 18 -17.81 -3.94 -19.25
C GLY A 18 -17.04 -2.92 -20.08
N CYS A 19 -15.77 -2.73 -19.78
CA CYS A 19 -14.89 -1.84 -20.53
C CYS A 19 -13.66 -2.61 -21.01
N ILE A 20 -13.35 -2.48 -22.29
CA ILE A 20 -12.12 -3.01 -22.89
C ILE A 20 -11.29 -1.81 -23.33
N ARG A 21 -10.03 -1.78 -22.88
CA ARG A 21 -9.07 -0.73 -23.21
C ARG A 21 -8.14 -1.22 -24.32
N VAL A 22 -7.87 -0.35 -25.27
CA VAL A 22 -6.89 -0.56 -26.36
C VAL A 22 -5.91 0.60 -26.33
N SER A 23 -4.60 0.33 -26.40
CA SER A 23 -3.56 1.36 -26.38
C SER A 23 -2.41 0.97 -27.29
N GLY A 24 -1.89 1.94 -28.02
CA GLY A 24 -0.76 1.76 -28.93
C GLY A 24 -0.96 2.52 -30.26
N PRO A 25 0.02 2.45 -31.16
CA PRO A 25 0.04 3.24 -32.40
C PRO A 25 -1.17 2.96 -33.31
N ASP A 26 -1.67 1.73 -33.35
CA ASP A 26 -2.77 1.30 -34.19
C ASP A 26 -4.11 1.19 -33.45
N ALA A 27 -4.21 1.65 -32.19
CA ALA A 27 -5.39 1.48 -31.35
C ALA A 27 -6.70 1.98 -32.01
N ILE A 28 -6.65 3.16 -32.62
CA ILE A 28 -7.80 3.77 -33.30
C ILE A 28 -8.16 3.02 -34.58
N GLU A 29 -7.15 2.63 -35.36
CA GLU A 29 -7.36 1.91 -36.62
C GLU A 29 -7.94 0.52 -36.37
N ILE A 30 -7.38 -0.25 -35.42
CA ILE A 30 -7.87 -1.59 -35.08
C ILE A 30 -9.30 -1.52 -34.53
N THR A 31 -9.58 -0.58 -33.63
CA THR A 31 -10.94 -0.37 -33.12
C THR A 31 -11.91 0.00 -34.25
N SER A 32 -11.48 0.82 -35.21
CA SER A 32 -12.32 1.22 -36.35
C SER A 32 -12.68 0.06 -37.30
N ARG A 33 -11.90 -1.04 -37.31
CA ARG A 33 -12.20 -2.21 -38.14
C ARG A 33 -13.37 -3.04 -37.62
N ILE A 34 -13.55 -3.05 -36.30
CA ILE A 34 -14.61 -3.84 -35.65
C ILE A 34 -15.80 -2.99 -35.20
N PHE A 35 -15.71 -1.66 -35.31
CA PHE A 35 -16.72 -0.71 -34.83
C PHE A 35 -17.31 0.14 -35.93
N THR A 36 -18.64 0.18 -35.99
CA THR A 36 -19.38 1.05 -36.90
C THR A 36 -20.20 2.07 -36.12
N PRO A 37 -19.94 3.39 -36.29
CA PRO A 37 -20.75 4.43 -35.67
C PRO A 37 -22.20 4.37 -36.13
N ALA A 38 -23.16 4.54 -35.24
CA ALA A 38 -24.61 4.55 -35.55
C ALA A 38 -24.97 5.72 -36.51
N ARG A 39 -24.26 6.84 -36.41
CA ARG A 39 -24.47 7.97 -37.32
C ARG A 39 -23.79 7.71 -38.66
N LYS A 40 -24.59 7.58 -39.73
CA LYS A 40 -24.12 7.37 -41.11
C LYS A 40 -23.09 8.45 -41.52
N GLY A 41 -22.00 8.01 -42.13
CA GLY A 41 -20.92 8.89 -42.63
C GLY A 41 -19.90 9.36 -41.59
N LYS A 42 -20.09 9.06 -40.30
CA LYS A 42 -19.06 9.27 -39.30
C LYS A 42 -18.08 8.09 -39.28
N LYS A 43 -16.79 8.41 -39.08
CA LYS A 43 -15.74 7.43 -38.83
C LYS A 43 -15.15 7.69 -37.43
N LEU A 44 -14.77 6.65 -36.71
CA LEU A 44 -14.15 6.80 -35.38
C LEU A 44 -12.85 7.63 -35.45
N LYS A 45 -12.05 7.44 -36.48
CA LYS A 45 -10.79 8.17 -36.69
C LYS A 45 -10.95 9.69 -36.85
N ASP A 46 -12.13 10.14 -37.25
CA ASP A 46 -12.46 11.56 -37.44
C ASP A 46 -13.11 12.17 -36.18
N ALA A 47 -13.33 11.36 -35.14
CA ALA A 47 -13.89 11.81 -33.86
C ALA A 47 -12.88 12.69 -33.11
N LYS A 48 -13.41 13.69 -32.40
CA LYS A 48 -12.57 14.54 -31.54
C LYS A 48 -12.10 13.74 -30.33
N PRO A 49 -10.86 13.98 -29.86
CA PRO A 49 -10.41 13.37 -28.58
C PRO A 49 -11.39 13.70 -27.43
N TYR A 50 -11.45 12.84 -26.44
CA TYR A 50 -12.33 12.96 -25.26
C TYR A 50 -13.83 13.00 -25.58
N THR A 51 -14.24 12.35 -26.68
CA THR A 51 -15.66 12.21 -27.04
C THR A 51 -16.08 10.76 -27.08
N LEU A 52 -17.35 10.52 -26.77
CA LEU A 52 -18.02 9.23 -26.89
C LEU A 52 -18.71 9.12 -28.25
N THR A 53 -18.54 7.97 -28.88
CA THR A 53 -19.24 7.64 -30.13
C THR A 53 -20.08 6.39 -29.92
N PHE A 54 -21.41 6.50 -30.08
CA PHE A 54 -22.31 5.36 -30.07
C PHE A 54 -22.27 4.63 -31.39
N GLY A 55 -22.29 3.29 -31.34
CA GLY A 55 -22.29 2.43 -32.52
C GLY A 55 -22.36 0.95 -32.16
N HIS A 56 -21.96 0.11 -33.09
CA HIS A 56 -22.05 -1.34 -32.99
C HIS A 56 -20.69 -1.98 -33.18
N ILE A 57 -20.39 -2.98 -32.37
CA ILE A 57 -19.31 -3.95 -32.66
C ILE A 57 -19.89 -5.07 -33.52
N HIS A 58 -19.21 -5.41 -34.59
CA HIS A 58 -19.63 -6.44 -35.52
C HIS A 58 -18.51 -7.42 -35.85
N GLU A 59 -18.90 -8.63 -36.20
CA GLU A 59 -18.08 -9.63 -36.83
C GLU A 59 -18.75 -9.96 -38.18
N GLU A 60 -18.10 -9.58 -39.29
CA GLU A 60 -18.68 -9.61 -40.61
C GLU A 60 -20.03 -8.87 -40.65
N GLU A 61 -21.16 -9.57 -40.92
CA GLU A 61 -22.49 -9.00 -40.93
C GLU A 61 -23.25 -9.07 -39.59
N ASN A 62 -22.65 -9.78 -38.57
CA ASN A 62 -23.33 -10.00 -37.30
C ASN A 62 -22.98 -8.90 -36.30
N ILE A 63 -23.99 -8.24 -35.76
CA ILE A 63 -23.82 -7.31 -34.63
C ILE A 63 -23.63 -8.14 -33.37
N ILE A 64 -22.51 -7.87 -32.67
CA ILE A 64 -22.16 -8.51 -31.39
C ILE A 64 -22.75 -7.73 -30.23
N ASP A 65 -22.63 -6.37 -30.27
CA ASP A 65 -23.15 -5.51 -29.21
C ASP A 65 -23.30 -4.06 -29.66
N GLU A 66 -24.16 -3.32 -28.99
CA GLU A 66 -24.26 -1.87 -29.07
C GLU A 66 -23.38 -1.23 -28.00
N VAL A 67 -22.44 -0.38 -28.41
CA VAL A 67 -21.37 0.09 -27.54
C VAL A 67 -21.18 1.60 -27.61
N LEU A 68 -20.50 2.13 -26.57
CA LEU A 68 -19.93 3.46 -26.56
C LEU A 68 -18.41 3.35 -26.66
N VAL A 69 -17.81 4.02 -27.63
CA VAL A 69 -16.36 4.08 -27.79
C VAL A 69 -15.85 5.48 -27.46
N SER A 70 -14.97 5.58 -26.47
CA SER A 70 -14.19 6.80 -26.18
C SER A 70 -12.87 6.77 -26.92
N LEU A 71 -12.39 7.94 -27.33
CA LEU A 71 -11.18 8.12 -28.12
C LEU A 71 -10.23 9.08 -27.40
N PHE A 72 -8.98 8.66 -27.26
CA PHE A 72 -7.89 9.46 -26.71
C PHE A 72 -6.72 9.48 -27.69
N ARG A 73 -6.10 10.63 -27.86
CA ARG A 73 -4.94 10.78 -28.74
C ARG A 73 -3.68 11.12 -27.96
N ALA A 74 -2.57 10.58 -28.43
CA ALA A 74 -1.25 10.93 -27.94
C ALA A 74 -0.99 12.44 -27.99
N PRO A 75 -0.32 13.04 -27.01
CA PRO A 75 0.16 12.45 -25.75
C PRO A 75 -0.90 12.50 -24.61
N HIS A 76 -2.13 12.87 -24.91
CA HIS A 76 -3.18 13.16 -23.92
C HIS A 76 -4.07 11.92 -23.65
N SER A 77 -3.45 10.80 -23.27
CA SER A 77 -4.08 9.57 -22.81
C SER A 77 -3.43 9.10 -21.52
N TYR A 78 -3.92 8.02 -20.94
CA TYR A 78 -3.33 7.42 -19.73
C TYR A 78 -1.90 6.94 -19.99
N THR A 79 -1.67 6.20 -21.07
CA THR A 79 -0.36 5.68 -21.47
C THR A 79 0.52 6.69 -22.18
N GLY A 80 -0.04 7.82 -22.62
CA GLY A 80 0.62 8.74 -23.56
C GLY A 80 0.53 8.34 -25.02
N GLU A 81 -0.06 7.17 -25.34
CA GLU A 81 -0.27 6.64 -26.70
C GLU A 81 -1.70 6.95 -27.21
N ASP A 82 -1.97 6.72 -28.49
CA ASP A 82 -3.34 6.65 -28.97
C ASP A 82 -4.09 5.53 -28.28
N SER A 83 -5.32 5.79 -27.84
CA SER A 83 -6.08 4.81 -27.02
C SER A 83 -7.57 4.92 -27.28
N THR A 84 -8.27 3.77 -27.16
CA THR A 84 -9.72 3.70 -27.17
C THR A 84 -10.21 2.90 -25.98
N GLU A 85 -11.39 3.24 -25.48
CA GLU A 85 -12.10 2.44 -24.49
C GLU A 85 -13.46 2.08 -25.05
N ILE A 86 -13.76 0.77 -25.10
CA ILE A 86 -14.99 0.21 -25.62
C ILE A 86 -15.85 -0.18 -24.44
N MET A 87 -16.94 0.55 -24.22
CA MET A 87 -17.93 0.24 -23.19
C MET A 87 -19.06 -0.58 -23.79
N CYS A 88 -19.15 -1.83 -23.39
CA CYS A 88 -20.14 -2.82 -23.86
C CYS A 88 -20.97 -3.37 -22.69
N HIS A 89 -21.97 -4.20 -22.98
CA HIS A 89 -22.65 -4.94 -21.92
C HIS A 89 -21.67 -5.89 -21.22
N GLY A 90 -21.76 -5.99 -19.88
CA GLY A 90 -20.80 -6.71 -19.03
C GLY A 90 -20.92 -8.25 -19.09
N SER A 91 -21.52 -8.80 -20.12
CA SER A 91 -21.56 -10.25 -20.36
C SER A 91 -20.16 -10.79 -20.60
N SER A 92 -19.77 -11.85 -19.92
CA SER A 92 -18.49 -12.53 -20.14
C SER A 92 -18.30 -12.97 -21.59
N TYR A 93 -19.37 -13.40 -22.26
CA TYR A 93 -19.36 -13.74 -23.67
C TYR A 93 -19.01 -12.54 -24.55
N ILE A 94 -19.69 -11.40 -24.37
CA ILE A 94 -19.46 -10.18 -25.15
C ILE A 94 -18.02 -9.68 -24.94
N LEU A 95 -17.57 -9.58 -23.69
CA LEU A 95 -16.22 -9.13 -23.37
C LEU A 95 -15.14 -10.01 -24.02
N GLN A 96 -15.28 -11.33 -23.94
CA GLN A 96 -14.37 -12.26 -24.58
C GLN A 96 -14.41 -12.17 -26.10
N LYS A 97 -15.59 -12.03 -26.69
CA LYS A 97 -15.77 -11.94 -28.15
C LYS A 97 -15.15 -10.67 -28.70
N VAL A 98 -15.39 -9.51 -28.06
CA VAL A 98 -14.76 -8.23 -28.49
C VAL A 98 -13.24 -8.30 -28.33
N LEU A 99 -12.74 -8.91 -27.24
CA LEU A 99 -11.30 -9.09 -27.05
C LEU A 99 -10.68 -9.96 -28.16
N GLN A 100 -11.33 -11.08 -28.52
CA GLN A 100 -10.91 -11.94 -29.64
C GLN A 100 -10.88 -11.20 -30.98
N LEU A 101 -11.89 -10.36 -31.24
CA LEU A 101 -11.94 -9.55 -32.46
C LEU A 101 -10.79 -8.54 -32.52
N LEU A 102 -10.45 -7.89 -31.40
CA LEU A 102 -9.31 -6.98 -31.32
C LEU A 102 -8.00 -7.71 -31.57
N ILE A 103 -7.80 -8.88 -30.95
CA ILE A 103 -6.60 -9.71 -31.16
C ILE A 103 -6.51 -10.18 -32.61
N GLY A 104 -7.61 -10.64 -33.19
CA GLY A 104 -7.67 -11.05 -34.60
C GLY A 104 -7.39 -9.91 -35.58
N ASN A 105 -7.56 -8.66 -35.18
CA ASN A 105 -7.26 -7.46 -35.97
C ASN A 105 -5.89 -6.83 -35.70
N GLY A 106 -5.06 -7.47 -34.85
CA GLY A 106 -3.66 -7.06 -34.65
C GLY A 106 -3.32 -6.52 -33.27
N CYS A 107 -4.23 -6.55 -32.30
CA CYS A 107 -3.87 -6.29 -30.91
C CYS A 107 -3.18 -7.50 -30.29
N ARG A 108 -2.32 -7.25 -29.32
CA ARG A 108 -1.82 -8.25 -28.36
C ARG A 108 -2.54 -8.10 -27.03
N LEU A 109 -2.73 -9.18 -26.32
CA LEU A 109 -3.20 -9.11 -24.94
C LEU A 109 -2.16 -8.41 -24.05
N ALA A 110 -2.62 -7.46 -23.23
CA ALA A 110 -1.76 -6.75 -22.30
C ALA A 110 -1.28 -7.65 -21.16
N ALA A 111 -0.03 -7.51 -20.78
CA ALA A 111 0.51 -8.09 -19.55
C ALA A 111 -0.05 -7.37 -18.30
N PRO A 112 0.04 -7.98 -17.09
CA PRO A 112 -0.27 -7.30 -15.84
C PRO A 112 0.47 -5.96 -15.73
N GLY A 113 -0.22 -4.89 -15.34
CA GLY A 113 0.37 -3.56 -15.17
C GLY A 113 0.88 -2.85 -16.43
N GLU A 114 0.77 -3.44 -17.63
CA GLU A 114 1.44 -2.93 -18.83
C GLU A 114 0.99 -1.52 -19.22
N TYR A 115 -0.27 -1.15 -19.01
CA TYR A 115 -0.72 0.23 -19.29
C TYR A 115 -0.02 1.25 -18.39
N THR A 116 0.13 0.92 -17.10
CA THR A 116 0.83 1.78 -16.14
C THR A 116 2.33 1.81 -16.41
N GLN A 117 2.92 0.67 -16.79
CA GLN A 117 4.30 0.59 -17.24
C GLN A 117 4.56 1.49 -18.47
N ARG A 118 3.67 1.46 -19.46
CA ARG A 118 3.76 2.34 -20.64
C ARG A 118 3.60 3.82 -20.27
N ALA A 119 2.71 4.13 -19.31
CA ALA A 119 2.56 5.48 -18.78
C ALA A 119 3.85 5.97 -18.10
N PHE A 120 4.51 5.14 -17.32
CA PHE A 120 5.81 5.42 -16.71
C PHE A 120 6.89 5.61 -17.77
N LEU A 121 7.07 4.67 -18.71
CA LEU A 121 8.05 4.75 -19.79
C LEU A 121 7.79 5.94 -20.72
N GLY A 122 6.54 6.34 -20.90
CA GLY A 122 6.11 7.52 -21.65
C GLY A 122 6.25 8.84 -20.89
N GLY A 123 6.82 8.84 -19.66
CA GLY A 123 7.04 10.03 -18.84
C GLY A 123 5.75 10.69 -18.33
N LYS A 124 4.63 9.95 -18.27
CA LYS A 124 3.36 10.47 -17.74
C LYS A 124 3.32 10.50 -16.22
N MET A 125 4.11 9.63 -15.60
CA MET A 125 4.26 9.49 -14.16
C MET A 125 5.62 8.87 -13.84
N ASP A 126 6.15 9.09 -12.65
CA ASP A 126 7.31 8.37 -12.15
C ASP A 126 6.93 7.01 -11.53
N LEU A 127 7.94 6.24 -11.12
CA LEU A 127 7.72 4.89 -10.61
C LEU A 127 6.93 4.89 -9.29
N SER A 128 7.17 5.86 -8.41
CA SER A 128 6.43 5.97 -7.13
C SER A 128 4.96 6.30 -7.36
N GLN A 129 4.64 7.12 -8.37
CA GLN A 129 3.27 7.41 -8.78
C GLN A 129 2.60 6.19 -9.44
N ALA A 130 3.36 5.42 -10.22
CA ALA A 130 2.88 4.18 -10.82
C ALA A 130 2.50 3.14 -9.74
N GLU A 131 3.33 2.96 -8.73
CA GLU A 131 3.03 2.09 -7.58
C GLU A 131 1.79 2.59 -6.81
N ALA A 132 1.64 3.91 -6.64
CA ALA A 132 0.49 4.51 -5.98
C ALA A 132 -0.84 4.27 -6.72
N VAL A 133 -0.84 4.04 -8.04
CA VAL A 133 -2.04 3.62 -8.79
C VAL A 133 -2.54 2.26 -8.31
N ALA A 134 -1.64 1.29 -8.09
CA ALA A 134 -2.01 -0.02 -7.54
C ALA A 134 -2.54 0.11 -6.11
N ASP A 135 -1.88 0.90 -5.28
CA ASP A 135 -2.31 1.16 -3.90
C ASP A 135 -3.68 1.83 -3.83
N LEU A 136 -3.97 2.75 -4.76
CA LEU A 136 -5.27 3.41 -4.85
C LEU A 136 -6.39 2.41 -5.17
N ILE A 137 -6.14 1.48 -6.08
CA ILE A 137 -7.10 0.44 -6.46
C ILE A 137 -7.33 -0.55 -5.31
N ALA A 138 -6.27 -0.91 -4.60
CA ALA A 138 -6.32 -1.83 -3.47
C ALA A 138 -6.83 -1.18 -2.18
N SER A 139 -7.06 0.15 -2.16
CA SER A 139 -7.44 0.87 -0.96
C SER A 139 -8.82 0.44 -0.43
N THR A 140 -8.87 0.02 0.82
CA THR A 140 -10.10 -0.45 1.49
C THR A 140 -10.57 0.52 2.60
N SER A 141 -9.80 1.54 2.92
CA SER A 141 -10.12 2.52 3.97
C SER A 141 -9.94 3.97 3.49
N ALA A 142 -10.58 4.90 4.18
CA ALA A 142 -10.40 6.33 3.90
C ALA A 142 -8.96 6.80 4.12
N ALA A 143 -8.23 6.16 5.04
CA ALA A 143 -6.83 6.47 5.33
C ALA A 143 -5.92 6.00 4.19
N THR A 144 -6.05 4.72 3.75
CA THR A 144 -5.30 4.17 2.61
C THR A 144 -5.56 4.93 1.33
N HIS A 145 -6.84 5.29 1.06
CA HIS A 145 -7.21 6.10 -0.10
C HIS A 145 -6.53 7.47 -0.10
N ARG A 146 -6.58 8.20 1.05
CA ARG A 146 -5.93 9.53 1.13
C ARG A 146 -4.43 9.45 0.86
N LEU A 147 -3.78 8.43 1.40
CA LEU A 147 -2.34 8.23 1.26
C LEU A 147 -1.95 7.91 -0.19
N ALA A 148 -2.64 6.95 -0.81
CA ALA A 148 -2.42 6.61 -2.21
C ALA A 148 -2.70 7.79 -3.15
N MET A 149 -3.73 8.59 -2.88
CA MET A 149 -4.02 9.81 -3.64
C MET A 149 -2.94 10.87 -3.49
N SER A 150 -2.36 11.06 -2.30
CA SER A 150 -1.25 11.99 -2.08
C SER A 150 -0.01 11.57 -2.90
N GLN A 151 0.34 10.29 -2.87
CA GLN A 151 1.46 9.75 -3.64
C GLN A 151 1.21 9.85 -5.15
N MET A 152 0.03 9.45 -5.63
CA MET A 152 -0.33 9.53 -7.05
C MET A 152 -0.28 10.96 -7.60
N ARG A 153 -0.59 11.98 -6.77
CA ARG A 153 -0.46 13.40 -7.12
C ARG A 153 0.98 13.92 -7.09
N GLY A 154 1.96 13.06 -6.80
CA GLY A 154 3.38 13.39 -6.83
C GLY A 154 3.86 14.15 -5.59
N GLY A 155 3.18 14.04 -4.45
CA GLY A 155 3.65 14.65 -3.20
C GLY A 155 5.03 14.12 -2.80
N PHE A 156 5.21 12.80 -2.84
CA PHE A 156 6.46 12.14 -2.54
C PHE A 156 7.54 12.46 -3.61
N SER A 157 7.18 12.40 -4.89
CA SER A 157 8.10 12.72 -6.00
C SER A 157 8.68 14.12 -5.92
N LYS A 158 7.88 15.10 -5.49
CA LYS A 158 8.34 16.49 -5.32
C LYS A 158 9.37 16.61 -4.18
N GLU A 159 9.15 15.89 -3.07
CA GLU A 159 10.09 15.86 -1.96
C GLU A 159 11.43 15.23 -2.39
N LEU A 160 11.38 14.10 -3.12
CA LEU A 160 12.57 13.44 -3.67
C LEU A 160 13.32 14.34 -4.67
N ALA A 161 12.59 15.01 -5.57
CA ALA A 161 13.19 15.96 -6.51
C ALA A 161 13.90 17.12 -5.78
N SER A 162 13.26 17.67 -4.75
CA SER A 162 13.88 18.72 -3.93
C SER A 162 15.15 18.25 -3.23
N LEU A 163 15.14 17.03 -2.66
CA LEU A 163 16.34 16.43 -2.05
C LEU A 163 17.45 16.20 -3.07
N ARG A 164 17.10 15.68 -4.25
CA ARG A 164 18.06 15.48 -5.34
C ARG A 164 18.70 16.79 -5.78
N ASP A 165 17.90 17.83 -5.97
CA ASP A 165 18.41 19.15 -6.40
C ASP A 165 19.36 19.74 -5.34
N GLN A 166 19.09 19.56 -4.06
CA GLN A 166 19.97 19.94 -2.96
C GLN A 166 21.29 19.15 -2.98
N LEU A 167 21.24 17.83 -3.21
CA LEU A 167 22.42 16.97 -3.32
C LEU A 167 23.25 17.29 -4.56
N LEU A 168 22.64 17.59 -5.70
CA LEU A 168 23.35 18.05 -6.91
C LEU A 168 24.04 19.40 -6.68
N HIS A 169 23.37 20.32 -6.00
CA HIS A 169 23.98 21.58 -5.61
C HIS A 169 25.17 21.33 -4.66
N PHE A 170 25.02 20.44 -3.69
CA PHE A 170 26.08 20.03 -2.78
C PHE A 170 27.28 19.44 -3.54
N THR A 171 27.03 18.51 -4.48
CA THR A 171 28.08 17.94 -5.34
C THR A 171 28.84 19.04 -6.08
N SER A 172 28.12 20.01 -6.67
CA SER A 172 28.74 21.12 -7.40
C SER A 172 29.63 21.99 -6.52
N LEU A 173 29.24 22.21 -5.27
CA LEU A 173 30.08 22.97 -4.31
C LEU A 173 31.38 22.23 -3.96
N ILE A 174 31.31 20.92 -3.75
CA ILE A 174 32.46 20.06 -3.47
C ILE A 174 33.42 19.98 -4.69
N GLU A 175 32.86 19.83 -5.90
CA GLU A 175 33.67 19.78 -7.13
C GLU A 175 34.36 21.09 -7.40
N LEU A 176 33.69 22.22 -7.13
CA LEU A 176 34.35 23.54 -7.21
C LEU A 176 35.50 23.67 -6.17
N GLU A 177 35.31 23.19 -4.94
CA GLU A 177 36.37 23.18 -3.93
C GLU A 177 37.58 22.34 -4.37
N LEU A 178 37.35 21.20 -5.02
CA LEU A 178 38.41 20.32 -5.53
C LEU A 178 39.14 20.94 -6.72
N ASP A 179 38.46 21.51 -7.68
CA ASP A 179 39.04 22.10 -8.90
C ASP A 179 39.90 23.33 -8.60
N PHE A 180 39.59 24.05 -7.54
CA PHE A 180 40.31 25.26 -7.11
C PHE A 180 41.14 25.09 -5.86
N SER A 181 41.34 23.86 -5.39
CA SER A 181 42.16 23.54 -4.20
C SER A 181 43.59 24.02 -4.28
N ASP A 182 44.12 24.28 -5.46
CA ASP A 182 45.49 24.84 -5.72
C ASP A 182 45.57 26.37 -5.54
N HIS A 183 44.41 27.04 -5.35
CA HIS A 183 44.32 28.50 -5.19
C HIS A 183 43.99 28.83 -3.72
N GLU A 184 44.98 29.05 -2.87
CA GLU A 184 44.89 29.32 -1.43
C GLU A 184 43.99 30.53 -1.04
N GLU A 185 43.52 31.33 -1.98
CA GLU A 185 42.75 32.57 -1.74
C GLU A 185 41.23 32.47 -2.00
N LEU A 186 40.70 31.33 -2.48
CA LEU A 186 39.31 31.19 -2.87
C LEU A 186 38.62 30.04 -2.13
N GLU A 187 38.00 30.33 -0.99
CA GLU A 187 37.02 29.42 -0.38
C GLU A 187 35.68 29.53 -1.16
N PHE A 188 35.34 28.53 -2.02
CA PHE A 188 34.09 28.49 -2.78
C PHE A 188 32.91 27.96 -1.96
N ALA A 189 33.18 27.17 -0.91
CA ALA A 189 32.16 26.73 0.02
C ALA A 189 32.70 26.75 1.44
N ASN A 190 32.07 27.52 2.30
CA ASN A 190 32.36 27.45 3.72
C ASN A 190 31.91 26.08 4.25
N ARG A 191 32.86 25.32 4.82
CA ARG A 191 32.60 23.97 5.36
C ARG A 191 31.41 23.94 6.34
N SER A 192 31.18 25.04 7.05
CA SER A 192 30.00 25.19 7.89
C SER A 192 28.70 25.21 7.10
N GLU A 193 28.68 25.76 5.89
CA GLU A 193 27.50 25.73 5.00
C GLU A 193 27.23 24.31 4.46
N LEU A 194 28.31 23.59 4.13
CA LEU A 194 28.22 22.18 3.70
C LEU A 194 27.67 21.29 4.83
N CYS A 195 28.09 21.49 6.07
CA CYS A 195 27.54 20.77 7.22
C CYS A 195 26.06 21.09 7.43
N LEU A 196 25.66 22.36 7.36
CA LEU A 196 24.25 22.75 7.49
C LEU A 196 23.37 22.16 6.38
N LEU A 197 23.89 22.08 5.15
CA LEU A 197 23.19 21.46 4.04
C LEU A 197 23.04 19.94 4.25
N ALA A 198 24.10 19.26 4.68
CA ALA A 198 24.06 17.83 5.02
C ALA A 198 23.07 17.53 6.14
N ASP A 199 23.06 18.36 7.20
CA ASP A 199 22.11 18.22 8.32
C ASP A 199 20.65 18.43 7.87
N GLY A 200 20.41 19.40 6.99
CA GLY A 200 19.09 19.64 6.44
C GLY A 200 18.58 18.46 5.59
N ILE A 201 19.44 17.88 4.77
CA ILE A 201 19.12 16.70 3.96
C ILE A 201 18.88 15.49 4.86
N GLU A 202 19.75 15.25 5.84
CA GLU A 202 19.61 14.16 6.82
C GLU A 202 18.25 14.22 7.53
N GLN A 203 17.87 15.39 8.04
CA GLN A 203 16.60 15.57 8.74
C GLN A 203 15.38 15.19 7.87
N VAL A 204 15.40 15.54 6.58
CA VAL A 204 14.30 15.20 5.67
C VAL A 204 14.27 13.70 5.40
N ILE A 205 15.42 13.07 5.09
CA ILE A 205 15.50 11.63 4.84
C ILE A 205 15.11 10.85 6.11
N SER A 206 15.60 11.23 7.28
CA SER A 206 15.28 10.60 8.56
C SER A 206 13.78 10.66 8.86
N ARG A 207 13.14 11.82 8.64
CA ARG A 207 11.68 11.97 8.76
C ARG A 207 10.93 11.02 7.83
N LEU A 208 11.36 10.88 6.57
CA LEU A 208 10.75 9.96 5.61
C LEU A 208 10.92 8.51 6.04
N VAL A 209 12.10 8.09 6.48
CA VAL A 209 12.37 6.76 7.02
C VAL A 209 11.46 6.46 8.21
N GLN A 210 11.38 7.38 9.18
CA GLN A 210 10.52 7.21 10.37
C GLN A 210 9.03 7.14 10.02
N SER A 211 8.59 7.79 8.95
CA SER A 211 7.20 7.77 8.52
C SER A 211 6.74 6.39 8.03
N PHE A 212 7.67 5.50 7.66
CA PHE A 212 7.35 4.18 7.13
C PHE A 212 6.55 3.31 8.09
N SER A 213 6.82 3.36 9.39
CA SER A 213 6.06 2.59 10.39
C SER A 213 4.58 2.95 10.37
N VAL A 214 4.27 4.25 10.29
CA VAL A 214 2.90 4.78 10.18
C VAL A 214 2.29 4.41 8.83
N GLY A 215 3.03 4.61 7.74
CA GLY A 215 2.57 4.29 6.39
C GLY A 215 2.27 2.82 6.19
N ASN A 216 3.13 1.94 6.70
CA ASN A 216 2.95 0.49 6.66
C ASN A 216 1.73 0.05 7.48
N ALA A 217 1.54 0.61 8.69
CA ALA A 217 0.37 0.33 9.50
C ALA A 217 -0.94 0.79 8.84
N ILE A 218 -0.94 1.93 8.14
CA ILE A 218 -2.09 2.40 7.38
C ILE A 218 -2.36 1.50 6.16
N LYS A 219 -1.32 1.17 5.37
CA LYS A 219 -1.45 0.40 4.13
C LYS A 219 -1.83 -1.05 4.38
N ASN A 220 -1.10 -1.74 5.24
CA ASN A 220 -1.20 -3.17 5.46
C ASN A 220 -2.09 -3.52 6.66
N GLY A 221 -2.56 -2.53 7.40
CA GLY A 221 -3.32 -2.69 8.62
C GLY A 221 -2.44 -2.91 9.85
N VAL A 222 -2.95 -2.48 11.00
CA VAL A 222 -2.29 -2.65 12.31
C VAL A 222 -2.37 -4.12 12.72
N PRO A 223 -1.23 -4.79 12.93
CA PRO A 223 -1.24 -6.20 13.27
C PRO A 223 -1.67 -6.44 14.73
N VAL A 224 -2.73 -7.25 14.91
CA VAL A 224 -3.32 -7.57 16.21
C VAL A 224 -3.24 -9.07 16.46
N ALA A 225 -2.63 -9.47 17.56
CA ALA A 225 -2.68 -10.84 18.04
C ALA A 225 -3.78 -11.03 19.07
N ILE A 226 -4.59 -12.07 18.92
CA ILE A 226 -5.56 -12.52 19.94
C ILE A 226 -4.99 -13.72 20.64
N ILE A 227 -4.70 -13.59 21.93
CA ILE A 227 -4.18 -14.65 22.79
C ILE A 227 -5.11 -14.93 23.96
N GLY A 228 -5.00 -16.10 24.55
CA GLY A 228 -5.81 -16.52 25.69
C GLY A 228 -6.05 -18.03 25.70
N GLU A 229 -6.52 -18.54 26.82
CA GLU A 229 -6.77 -19.98 27.02
C GLU A 229 -7.86 -20.53 26.08
N THR A 230 -7.91 -21.85 25.96
CA THR A 230 -9.00 -22.55 25.26
C THR A 230 -10.33 -22.17 25.90
N ASN A 231 -11.36 -21.94 25.07
CA ASN A 231 -12.70 -21.50 25.52
C ASN A 231 -12.80 -20.13 26.21
N ALA A 232 -11.75 -19.29 26.21
CA ALA A 232 -11.85 -17.90 26.66
C ALA A 232 -12.75 -17.03 25.77
N GLY A 233 -13.12 -17.51 24.56
CA GLY A 233 -14.03 -16.84 23.66
C GLY A 233 -13.35 -16.03 22.54
N LYS A 234 -12.13 -16.40 22.18
CA LYS A 234 -11.34 -15.76 21.10
C LYS A 234 -12.09 -15.73 19.76
N SER A 235 -12.58 -16.90 19.32
CA SER A 235 -13.33 -17.02 18.05
C SER A 235 -14.65 -16.24 18.08
N THR A 236 -15.33 -16.23 19.24
CA THR A 236 -16.58 -15.49 19.41
C THR A 236 -16.33 -13.98 19.31
N LEU A 237 -15.25 -13.49 19.93
CA LEU A 237 -14.89 -12.08 19.87
C LEU A 237 -14.50 -11.67 18.43
N LEU A 238 -13.64 -12.46 17.78
CA LEU A 238 -13.24 -12.19 16.40
C LEU A 238 -14.45 -12.13 15.46
N ASN A 239 -15.34 -13.13 15.56
CA ASN A 239 -16.57 -13.15 14.77
C ASN A 239 -17.51 -11.98 15.09
N ALA A 240 -17.56 -11.51 16.34
CA ALA A 240 -18.36 -10.36 16.72
C ALA A 240 -17.82 -9.07 16.08
N LEU A 241 -16.50 -8.89 16.07
CA LEU A 241 -15.83 -7.74 15.41
C LEU A 241 -16.00 -7.79 13.88
N LEU A 242 -15.83 -8.96 13.26
CA LEU A 242 -16.00 -9.16 11.82
C LEU A 242 -17.45 -8.94 11.34
N ASN A 243 -18.46 -9.38 12.12
CA ASN A 243 -19.87 -9.29 11.72
C ASN A 243 -20.44 -7.88 11.82
N GLU A 244 -19.85 -6.98 12.57
CA GLU A 244 -20.28 -5.57 12.60
C GLU A 244 -19.96 -4.85 11.29
N GLU A 245 -18.91 -5.26 10.59
CA GLU A 245 -18.47 -4.64 9.33
C GLU A 245 -19.10 -5.23 8.06
N ARG A 246 -19.48 -6.52 8.08
CA ARG A 246 -20.12 -7.19 6.91
C ARG A 246 -21.41 -6.54 6.43
N ALA A 247 -21.98 -5.60 7.20
CA ALA A 247 -23.14 -4.82 6.76
C ALA A 247 -22.80 -3.75 5.70
N ILE A 248 -21.53 -3.50 5.38
CA ILE A 248 -21.08 -2.36 4.56
C ILE A 248 -20.24 -2.77 3.32
N VAL A 249 -19.70 -3.99 3.23
CA VAL A 249 -18.77 -4.37 2.15
C VAL A 249 -19.27 -5.58 1.37
N SER A 250 -19.39 -5.41 0.04
CA SER A 250 -19.68 -6.47 -0.93
C SER A 250 -18.51 -7.46 -1.04
N ASP A 251 -18.83 -8.75 -1.25
CA ASP A 251 -17.90 -9.85 -1.48
C ASP A 251 -16.97 -9.57 -2.69
N ILE A 252 -15.80 -9.04 -2.44
CA ILE A 252 -14.71 -9.06 -3.43
C ILE A 252 -13.69 -10.09 -2.94
N HIS A 253 -13.82 -11.31 -3.48
CA HIS A 253 -12.79 -12.34 -3.34
C HIS A 253 -11.59 -11.97 -4.21
N GLY A 254 -10.52 -11.49 -3.60
CA GLY A 254 -9.22 -11.23 -4.23
C GLY A 254 -8.17 -12.23 -3.74
N THR A 255 -7.87 -13.17 -4.59
CA THR A 255 -6.61 -13.92 -4.78
C THR A 255 -5.44 -13.58 -3.85
N THR A 256 -5.10 -14.48 -2.90
CA THR A 256 -3.75 -15.05 -2.70
C THR A 256 -3.79 -16.14 -1.64
N ARG A 257 -3.14 -17.24 -1.89
CA ARG A 257 -3.11 -18.51 -1.13
C ARG A 257 -2.07 -18.50 -0.01
N ASP A 258 -1.92 -17.43 0.75
CA ASP A 258 -1.02 -17.45 1.89
C ASP A 258 -1.68 -16.78 3.09
N VAL A 259 -1.78 -17.54 4.20
CA VAL A 259 -2.23 -17.17 5.54
C VAL A 259 -3.61 -16.47 5.58
N ILE A 260 -4.62 -17.18 6.07
CA ILE A 260 -5.97 -16.62 6.29
C ILE A 260 -5.89 -15.63 7.46
N GLU A 261 -5.64 -14.37 7.15
CA GLU A 261 -5.72 -13.26 8.08
C GLU A 261 -7.06 -12.55 7.90
N ASP A 262 -7.74 -12.29 8.99
CA ASP A 262 -8.99 -11.52 8.96
C ASP A 262 -8.69 -10.03 9.20
N THR A 263 -9.29 -9.16 8.40
CA THR A 263 -9.16 -7.71 8.53
C THR A 263 -10.48 -7.07 8.93
N VAL A 264 -10.41 -6.06 9.79
CA VAL A 264 -11.56 -5.26 10.25
C VAL A 264 -11.20 -3.78 10.14
N ASN A 265 -12.10 -2.96 9.62
CA ASN A 265 -11.91 -1.51 9.56
C ASN A 265 -12.65 -0.84 10.73
N LEU A 266 -11.95 -0.27 11.66
CA LEU A 266 -12.52 0.43 12.82
C LEU A 266 -12.11 1.90 12.77
N GLY A 267 -13.09 2.79 12.68
CA GLY A 267 -12.83 4.24 12.65
C GLY A 267 -11.95 4.71 11.47
N GLY A 268 -11.96 3.97 10.35
CA GLY A 268 -11.16 4.28 9.16
C GLY A 268 -9.73 3.72 9.22
N ILE A 269 -9.40 2.94 10.25
CA ILE A 269 -8.13 2.21 10.42
C ILE A 269 -8.38 0.73 10.18
N THR A 270 -7.57 0.09 9.35
CA THR A 270 -7.62 -1.36 9.12
C THR A 270 -6.82 -2.07 10.21
N PHE A 271 -7.43 -3.03 10.91
CA PHE A 271 -6.79 -3.93 11.86
C PHE A 271 -6.70 -5.32 11.24
N ARG A 272 -5.52 -5.92 11.26
CA ARG A 272 -5.23 -7.23 10.71
C ARG A 272 -4.99 -8.23 11.84
N PHE A 273 -5.92 -9.18 11.99
CA PHE A 273 -5.83 -10.21 13.03
C PHE A 273 -4.95 -11.36 12.54
N ILE A 274 -3.79 -11.53 13.19
CA ILE A 274 -2.76 -12.46 12.75
C ILE A 274 -3.17 -13.91 13.09
N ASP A 275 -3.04 -14.81 12.13
CA ASP A 275 -3.25 -16.27 12.23
C ASP A 275 -4.58 -16.65 12.88
N THR A 276 -5.66 -16.26 12.25
CA THR A 276 -7.01 -16.58 12.68
C THR A 276 -7.39 -18.05 12.43
N ALA A 277 -6.63 -18.79 11.61
CA ALA A 277 -6.87 -20.20 11.33
C ALA A 277 -6.86 -21.06 12.62
N GLY A 278 -5.88 -20.87 13.50
CA GLY A 278 -5.83 -21.55 14.79
C GLY A 278 -6.91 -21.13 15.79
N ILE A 279 -7.64 -20.05 15.50
CA ILE A 279 -8.78 -19.58 16.29
C ILE A 279 -10.08 -20.21 15.81
N ARG A 280 -10.19 -20.56 14.52
CA ARG A 280 -11.40 -21.14 13.90
C ARG A 280 -11.48 -22.65 14.07
N GLU A 281 -10.36 -23.36 14.13
CA GLU A 281 -10.31 -24.80 14.34
C GLU A 281 -10.28 -25.14 15.82
N THR A 282 -11.45 -25.27 16.44
CA THR A 282 -11.62 -25.83 17.77
C THR A 282 -11.84 -27.34 17.66
N SER A 283 -10.78 -28.13 17.54
CA SER A 283 -10.84 -29.56 17.86
C SER A 283 -9.53 -29.98 18.52
N ASP A 284 -9.69 -30.54 19.71
CA ASP A 284 -8.72 -31.20 20.57
C ASP A 284 -7.55 -31.84 19.81
N THR A 285 -6.37 -31.45 20.17
CA THR A 285 -5.13 -32.18 20.38
C THR A 285 -3.92 -31.29 20.07
N ILE A 286 -2.99 -31.28 21.03
CA ILE A 286 -1.64 -30.71 20.98
C ILE A 286 -1.48 -29.36 21.72
N GLU A 287 -1.49 -29.45 23.05
CA GLU A 287 -1.23 -28.31 23.96
C GLU A 287 0.17 -27.68 23.81
N ASN A 288 1.18 -28.41 23.37
CA ASN A 288 2.56 -27.95 23.29
C ASN A 288 2.92 -27.23 21.99
N LEU A 289 2.29 -27.54 20.85
CA LEU A 289 2.45 -26.82 19.59
C LEU A 289 1.69 -25.47 19.57
N GLY A 290 0.66 -25.34 20.41
CA GLY A 290 -0.12 -24.10 20.55
C GLY A 290 0.65 -22.96 21.22
N ILE A 291 1.59 -23.27 22.11
CA ILE A 291 2.35 -22.28 22.87
C ILE A 291 3.42 -21.60 21.97
N GLU A 292 4.15 -22.36 21.20
CA GLU A 292 5.18 -21.82 20.27
C GLU A 292 4.55 -20.95 19.18
N ARG A 293 3.45 -21.38 18.58
CA ARG A 293 2.69 -20.58 17.60
C ARG A 293 2.13 -19.29 18.22
N THR A 294 1.66 -19.35 19.48
CA THR A 294 1.20 -18.15 20.19
C THR A 294 2.35 -17.15 20.37
N PHE A 295 3.57 -17.60 20.59
CA PHE A 295 4.72 -16.72 20.76
C PHE A 295 5.18 -16.09 19.45
N GLN A 296 5.17 -16.82 18.34
CA GLN A 296 5.43 -16.25 17.00
C GLN A 296 4.41 -15.17 16.62
N LYS A 297 3.14 -15.34 16.97
CA LYS A 297 2.09 -14.33 16.79
C LYS A 297 2.38 -13.06 17.59
N LEU A 298 2.85 -13.22 18.81
CA LEU A 298 3.19 -12.07 19.65
C LEU A 298 4.33 -11.25 19.05
N GLU A 299 5.33 -11.88 18.42
CA GLU A 299 6.46 -11.17 17.82
C GLU A 299 6.03 -10.24 16.69
N GLN A 300 5.07 -10.65 15.87
CA GLN A 300 4.58 -9.91 14.71
C GLN A 300 3.54 -8.82 15.05
N ALA A 301 2.93 -8.89 16.23
CA ALA A 301 1.85 -8.00 16.62
C ALA A 301 2.36 -6.66 17.19
N GLU A 302 1.66 -5.58 16.86
CA GLU A 302 1.79 -4.27 17.53
C GLU A 302 0.82 -4.15 18.70
N ILE A 303 -0.39 -4.73 18.55
CA ILE A 303 -1.41 -4.76 19.59
C ILE A 303 -1.67 -6.21 19.99
N VAL A 304 -1.76 -6.45 21.26
CA VAL A 304 -2.08 -7.77 21.83
C VAL A 304 -3.38 -7.70 22.60
N LEU A 305 -4.39 -8.48 22.16
CA LEU A 305 -5.62 -8.71 22.90
C LEU A 305 -5.46 -10.00 23.72
N TRP A 306 -5.21 -9.85 25.02
CA TRP A 306 -5.16 -10.99 25.93
C TRP A 306 -6.54 -11.24 26.51
N ILE A 307 -7.19 -12.32 26.05
CA ILE A 307 -8.55 -12.68 26.46
C ILE A 307 -8.51 -13.67 27.61
N VAL A 308 -9.17 -13.30 28.69
CA VAL A 308 -9.33 -14.10 29.89
C VAL A 308 -10.82 -14.31 30.18
N ASP A 309 -11.22 -15.52 30.56
CA ASP A 309 -12.58 -15.79 31.03
C ASP A 309 -12.79 -15.09 32.38
N ALA A 310 -13.74 -14.15 32.43
CA ALA A 310 -14.01 -13.35 33.63
C ALA A 310 -14.38 -14.23 34.87
N THR A 311 -14.97 -15.41 34.63
CA THR A 311 -15.35 -16.33 35.72
C THR A 311 -14.17 -16.96 36.44
N ASN A 312 -12.99 -17.04 35.81
CA ASN A 312 -11.77 -17.67 36.31
C ASN A 312 -10.57 -16.71 36.40
N ALA A 313 -10.78 -15.43 36.18
CA ALA A 313 -9.72 -14.44 36.02
C ALA A 313 -8.76 -14.35 37.21
N VAL A 314 -9.30 -14.41 38.46
CA VAL A 314 -8.51 -14.28 39.70
C VAL A 314 -7.40 -15.33 39.81
N SER A 315 -7.67 -16.58 39.43
CA SER A 315 -6.72 -17.68 39.53
C SER A 315 -5.74 -17.77 38.35
N ARG A 316 -6.14 -17.31 37.17
CA ARG A 316 -5.38 -17.51 35.91
C ARG A 316 -4.41 -16.38 35.58
N ILE A 317 -4.77 -15.14 35.86
CA ILE A 317 -3.93 -13.99 35.57
C ILE A 317 -2.52 -14.10 36.16
N PRO A 318 -2.33 -14.42 37.49
CA PRO A 318 -0.98 -14.46 38.05
C PRO A 318 -0.07 -15.52 37.40
N GLN A 319 -0.66 -16.65 36.96
CA GLN A 319 0.09 -17.74 36.34
C GLN A 319 0.57 -17.40 34.91
N LEU A 320 -0.27 -16.71 34.12
CA LEU A 320 -0.01 -16.39 32.73
C LEU A 320 0.77 -15.09 32.58
N THR A 321 0.66 -14.18 33.51
CA THR A 321 1.35 -12.89 33.50
C THR A 321 2.86 -13.03 33.32
N ALA A 322 3.49 -13.93 34.07
CA ALA A 322 4.93 -14.16 34.02
C ALA A 322 5.42 -14.65 32.62
N GLN A 323 4.55 -15.29 31.86
CA GLN A 323 4.88 -15.82 30.52
C GLN A 323 4.57 -14.82 29.40
N ILE A 324 3.51 -14.03 29.54
CA ILE A 324 3.00 -13.14 28.47
C ILE A 324 3.66 -11.77 28.52
N LEU A 325 3.78 -11.15 29.72
CA LEU A 325 4.30 -9.77 29.83
C LEU A 325 5.70 -9.56 29.24
N PRO A 326 6.70 -10.43 29.47
CA PRO A 326 8.03 -10.22 28.92
C PRO A 326 8.06 -10.19 27.39
N ARG A 327 7.06 -10.86 26.76
CA ARG A 327 6.94 -10.92 25.28
C ARG A 327 6.09 -9.80 24.69
N CYS A 328 5.44 -9.02 25.55
CA CYS A 328 4.67 -7.84 25.16
C CYS A 328 5.45 -6.54 25.36
N GLU A 329 6.75 -6.63 25.68
CA GLU A 329 7.60 -5.45 25.80
C GLU A 329 7.62 -4.67 24.48
N GLY A 330 7.40 -3.35 24.54
CA GLY A 330 7.26 -2.48 23.36
C GLY A 330 5.93 -2.57 22.62
N LYS A 331 5.02 -3.47 23.02
CA LYS A 331 3.70 -3.68 22.39
C LYS A 331 2.58 -3.07 23.25
N ARG A 332 1.42 -2.85 22.63
CA ARG A 332 0.23 -2.36 23.32
C ARG A 332 -0.64 -3.54 23.76
N LEU A 333 -0.67 -3.80 25.06
CA LEU A 333 -1.43 -4.90 25.64
C LEU A 333 -2.79 -4.41 26.13
N ILE A 334 -3.86 -5.04 25.65
CA ILE A 334 -5.24 -4.88 26.13
C ILE A 334 -5.68 -6.20 26.77
N LEU A 335 -5.92 -6.18 28.08
CA LEU A 335 -6.47 -7.30 28.82
C LEU A 335 -8.00 -7.28 28.75
N VAL A 336 -8.58 -8.31 28.15
CA VAL A 336 -10.02 -8.42 27.88
C VAL A 336 -10.64 -9.50 28.77
N PHE A 337 -11.44 -9.10 29.73
CA PHE A 337 -12.26 -10.00 30.56
C PHE A 337 -13.55 -10.32 29.79
N ASN A 338 -13.56 -11.47 29.14
CA ASN A 338 -14.73 -11.91 28.36
C ASN A 338 -15.70 -12.70 29.23
N LYS A 339 -16.94 -12.88 28.79
CA LYS A 339 -18.05 -13.55 29.49
C LYS A 339 -18.46 -12.81 30.79
N ALA A 340 -18.35 -11.48 30.77
CA ALA A 340 -18.76 -10.68 31.93
C ALA A 340 -20.27 -10.83 32.27
N ASP A 341 -21.08 -11.30 31.33
CA ASP A 341 -22.50 -11.65 31.52
C ASP A 341 -22.73 -12.84 32.46
N LEU A 342 -21.72 -13.68 32.69
CA LEU A 342 -21.79 -14.82 33.59
C LEU A 342 -21.32 -14.50 35.02
N VAL A 343 -20.77 -13.30 35.24
CA VAL A 343 -20.28 -12.86 36.56
C VAL A 343 -21.37 -12.06 37.26
N GLN A 344 -21.84 -12.58 38.40
CA GLN A 344 -22.93 -11.96 39.17
C GLN A 344 -22.51 -10.64 39.88
N ASP A 345 -21.25 -10.56 40.29
CA ASP A 345 -20.71 -9.38 40.97
C ASP A 345 -19.47 -8.86 40.26
N ALA A 346 -19.60 -7.69 39.63
CA ALA A 346 -18.54 -7.04 38.88
C ALA A 346 -17.29 -6.72 39.74
N SER A 347 -17.44 -6.65 41.09
CA SER A 347 -16.32 -6.43 42.00
C SER A 347 -15.36 -7.65 42.11
N THR A 348 -15.79 -8.80 41.66
CA THR A 348 -14.97 -10.02 41.64
C THR A 348 -13.98 -10.06 40.45
N ILE A 349 -14.18 -9.22 39.47
CA ILE A 349 -13.21 -9.10 38.35
C ILE A 349 -11.99 -8.34 38.87
N PRO A 350 -10.78 -8.90 38.77
CA PRO A 350 -9.59 -8.28 39.32
C PRO A 350 -9.37 -6.87 38.73
N ASN A 351 -9.09 -5.88 39.61
CA ASN A 351 -8.62 -4.61 39.13
C ASN A 351 -7.20 -4.79 38.58
N PRO A 352 -6.96 -4.56 37.28
CA PRO A 352 -5.67 -4.85 36.66
C PRO A 352 -4.50 -4.07 37.23
N SER A 353 -4.75 -2.87 37.75
CA SER A 353 -3.73 -2.06 38.44
C SER A 353 -3.13 -2.76 39.66
N LEU A 354 -3.85 -3.73 40.25
CA LEU A 354 -3.41 -4.50 41.41
C LEU A 354 -2.79 -5.88 41.05
N THR A 355 -3.06 -6.38 39.85
CA THR A 355 -2.69 -7.76 39.45
C THR A 355 -1.50 -7.78 38.47
N VAL A 356 -1.29 -6.72 37.72
CA VAL A 356 -0.24 -6.64 36.69
C VAL A 356 0.64 -5.43 36.97
N ALA A 357 1.85 -5.67 37.43
CA ALA A 357 2.81 -4.61 37.80
C ALA A 357 3.34 -3.78 36.61
N ALA A 358 2.71 -3.87 35.42
CA ALA A 358 3.13 -3.18 34.20
C ALA A 358 2.28 -1.93 33.96
N THR A 359 2.91 -0.80 33.83
CA THR A 359 2.33 0.54 33.74
C THR A 359 1.53 0.84 32.48
N ASN A 360 1.45 -0.06 31.49
CA ASN A 360 0.83 0.18 30.19
C ASN A 360 -0.27 -0.82 29.78
N VAL A 361 -0.85 -1.57 30.72
CA VAL A 361 -1.92 -2.52 30.42
C VAL A 361 -3.27 -1.85 30.53
N GLN A 362 -3.96 -1.73 29.41
CA GLN A 362 -5.37 -1.31 29.39
C GLN A 362 -6.28 -2.53 29.61
N CYS A 363 -7.41 -2.33 30.26
CA CYS A 363 -8.31 -3.43 30.60
C CYS A 363 -9.76 -3.10 30.34
N ILE A 364 -10.51 -4.12 29.94
CA ILE A 364 -11.94 -3.99 29.66
C ILE A 364 -12.68 -5.30 29.96
N SER A 365 -13.90 -5.17 30.49
CA SER A 365 -14.83 -6.28 30.65
C SER A 365 -15.87 -6.25 29.55
N ILE A 366 -16.02 -7.37 28.83
CA ILE A 366 -16.94 -7.53 27.70
C ILE A 366 -17.77 -8.79 27.82
N SER A 367 -18.87 -8.85 27.07
CA SER A 367 -19.49 -10.11 26.67
C SER A 367 -19.48 -10.18 25.13
N ALA A 368 -18.60 -10.99 24.56
CA ALA A 368 -18.54 -11.18 23.12
C ALA A 368 -19.84 -11.83 22.59
N LYS A 369 -20.46 -12.72 23.34
CA LYS A 369 -21.74 -13.35 23.00
C LYS A 369 -22.92 -12.38 23.13
N GLY A 370 -22.95 -11.59 24.20
CA GLY A 370 -24.01 -10.58 24.47
C GLY A 370 -23.76 -9.24 23.78
N ARG A 371 -22.64 -9.09 23.05
CA ARG A 371 -22.21 -7.84 22.38
C ARG A 371 -22.11 -6.64 23.33
N THR A 372 -21.77 -6.86 24.60
CA THR A 372 -21.66 -5.80 25.59
C THR A 372 -20.23 -5.21 25.59
N ASN A 373 -20.12 -3.88 25.60
CA ASN A 373 -18.86 -3.11 25.60
C ASN A 373 -17.94 -3.38 24.37
N LEU A 374 -18.45 -3.92 23.26
CA LEU A 374 -17.64 -4.09 22.04
C LEU A 374 -17.24 -2.72 21.46
N ASP A 375 -18.15 -1.73 21.44
CA ASP A 375 -17.83 -0.36 21.00
C ASP A 375 -16.68 0.27 21.78
N LYS A 376 -16.61 -0.01 23.11
CA LYS A 376 -15.50 0.49 23.93
C LYS A 376 -14.21 -0.21 23.60
N LEU A 377 -14.24 -1.53 23.33
CA LEU A 377 -13.07 -2.28 22.88
C LEU A 377 -12.57 -1.77 21.52
N GLN A 378 -13.46 -1.46 20.59
CA GLN A 378 -13.11 -0.86 19.31
C GLN A 378 -12.43 0.51 19.49
N GLN A 379 -12.95 1.37 20.36
CA GLN A 379 -12.33 2.66 20.68
C GLN A 379 -10.94 2.47 21.32
N MET A 380 -10.78 1.46 22.18
CA MET A 380 -9.47 1.13 22.76
C MET A 380 -8.48 0.65 21.69
N LEU A 381 -8.91 -0.17 20.72
CA LEU A 381 -8.09 -0.57 19.59
C LEU A 381 -7.67 0.63 18.74
N ILE A 382 -8.59 1.53 18.39
CA ILE A 382 -8.31 2.77 17.66
C ILE A 382 -7.28 3.61 18.42
N SER A 383 -7.47 3.79 19.73
CA SER A 383 -6.53 4.55 20.58
C SER A 383 -5.17 3.84 20.71
N ALA A 384 -5.17 2.51 20.76
CA ALA A 384 -3.95 1.71 20.83
C ALA A 384 -3.16 1.76 19.52
N ALA A 385 -3.80 1.86 18.36
CA ALA A 385 -3.11 2.05 17.08
C ALA A 385 -2.27 3.33 17.06
N ASN A 386 -2.70 4.37 17.81
CA ASN A 386 -1.96 5.66 17.96
C ASN A 386 -1.44 6.23 16.64
N LEU A 387 -2.21 6.03 15.57
CA LEU A 387 -1.85 6.56 14.26
C LEU A 387 -2.15 8.06 14.23
N PRO A 388 -1.22 8.89 13.74
CA PRO A 388 -1.48 10.30 13.54
C PRO A 388 -2.58 10.50 12.51
N THR A 389 -3.32 11.60 12.63
CA THR A 389 -4.28 11.99 11.59
C THR A 389 -3.51 12.39 10.33
N VAL A 390 -3.55 11.52 9.31
CA VAL A 390 -2.88 11.78 8.03
C VAL A 390 -3.75 12.69 7.17
N THR A 391 -3.15 13.80 6.72
CA THR A 391 -3.74 14.75 5.78
C THR A 391 -3.29 14.45 4.35
N GLN A 392 -3.93 15.07 3.34
CA GLN A 392 -3.54 14.91 1.93
C GLN A 392 -2.18 15.55 1.59
N ASN A 393 -1.63 16.37 2.49
CA ASN A 393 -0.36 17.05 2.28
C ASN A 393 0.82 16.33 2.96
N ASP A 394 0.55 15.32 3.78
CA ASP A 394 1.60 14.58 4.47
C ASP A 394 2.30 13.63 3.48
N VAL A 395 3.61 13.70 3.48
CA VAL A 395 4.47 12.78 2.72
C VAL A 395 4.87 11.63 3.63
N ILE A 396 4.27 10.46 3.40
CA ILE A 396 4.46 9.26 4.21
C ILE A 396 4.89 8.11 3.31
N VAL A 397 5.93 7.41 3.70
CA VAL A 397 6.44 6.24 2.98
C VAL A 397 5.61 5.01 3.33
N THR A 398 5.15 4.27 2.30
CA THR A 398 4.29 3.09 2.47
C THR A 398 4.87 1.83 1.86
N ASN A 399 5.85 1.98 0.96
CA ASN A 399 6.45 0.88 0.23
C ASN A 399 7.79 0.50 0.87
N ILE A 400 8.01 -0.80 1.07
CA ILE A 400 9.25 -1.32 1.66
C ILE A 400 10.47 -0.99 0.77
N ARG A 401 10.32 -1.02 -0.55
CA ARG A 401 11.38 -0.65 -1.51
C ARG A 401 11.84 0.80 -1.29
N HIS A 402 10.88 1.72 -1.09
CA HIS A 402 11.19 3.13 -0.79
C HIS A 402 11.89 3.28 0.56
N TYR A 403 11.44 2.53 1.56
CA TYR A 403 12.05 2.52 2.89
C TYR A 403 13.50 2.03 2.84
N GLU A 404 13.77 0.93 2.14
CA GLU A 404 15.14 0.40 1.97
C GLU A 404 16.04 1.41 1.25
N ALA A 405 15.58 1.98 0.13
CA ALA A 405 16.35 2.98 -0.60
C ALA A 405 16.62 4.24 0.24
N LEU A 406 15.62 4.74 1.00
CA LEU A 406 15.80 5.87 1.92
C LEU A 406 16.75 5.52 3.08
N THR A 407 16.74 4.30 3.57
CA THR A 407 17.66 3.84 4.62
C THR A 407 19.11 3.86 4.12
N HIS A 408 19.36 3.35 2.92
CA HIS A 408 20.70 3.44 2.30
C HIS A 408 21.11 4.89 2.01
N ALA A 409 20.17 5.73 1.55
CA ALA A 409 20.44 7.16 1.39
C ALA A 409 20.79 7.84 2.72
N LEU A 410 20.13 7.44 3.82
CA LEU A 410 20.42 7.93 5.18
C LEU A 410 21.82 7.49 5.65
N GLU A 411 22.21 6.27 5.38
CA GLU A 411 23.56 5.77 5.68
C GLU A 411 24.61 6.55 4.89
N ALA A 412 24.36 6.84 3.62
CA ALA A 412 25.26 7.62 2.78
C ALA A 412 25.43 9.06 3.30
N ILE A 413 24.32 9.75 3.64
CA ILE A 413 24.41 11.12 4.17
C ILE A 413 25.09 11.19 5.53
N HIS A 414 24.95 10.17 6.39
CA HIS A 414 25.71 10.07 7.64
C HIS A 414 27.23 9.97 7.37
N ARG A 415 27.67 9.22 6.34
CA ARG A 415 29.08 9.18 5.94
C ARG A 415 29.58 10.54 5.42
N VAL A 416 28.70 11.26 4.67
CA VAL A 416 28.99 12.65 4.26
C VAL A 416 29.23 13.53 5.48
N GLN A 417 28.35 13.51 6.47
CA GLN A 417 28.51 14.29 7.71
C GLN A 417 29.79 13.93 8.45
N GLN A 418 30.07 12.63 8.59
CA GLN A 418 31.32 12.16 9.21
C GLN A 418 32.56 12.63 8.44
N GLY A 419 32.56 12.49 7.10
CA GLY A 419 33.66 12.94 6.24
C GLY A 419 33.92 14.43 6.35
N LEU A 420 32.87 15.25 6.44
CA LEU A 420 32.98 16.67 6.69
C LEU A 420 33.56 16.97 8.08
N ALA A 421 33.13 16.27 9.13
CA ALA A 421 33.62 16.45 10.49
C ALA A 421 35.10 16.02 10.65
N GLU A 422 35.50 14.97 9.96
CA GLU A 422 36.88 14.44 9.98
C GLU A 422 37.82 15.14 8.99
N ASN A 423 37.34 16.14 8.26
CA ASN A 423 38.07 16.85 7.21
C ASN A 423 38.63 15.92 6.12
N LEU A 424 37.85 14.93 5.69
CA LEU A 424 38.24 14.09 4.57
C LEU A 424 38.28 14.90 3.26
N SER A 425 39.02 14.38 2.28
CA SER A 425 39.07 14.94 0.92
C SER A 425 37.68 14.98 0.27
N GLY A 426 37.40 16.03 -0.47
CA GLY A 426 36.15 16.23 -1.20
C GLY A 426 35.79 15.08 -2.12
N ASP A 427 36.77 14.32 -2.65
CA ASP A 427 36.51 13.14 -3.49
C ASP A 427 35.69 12.07 -2.76
N PHE A 428 36.05 11.77 -1.50
CA PHE A 428 35.29 10.79 -0.71
C PHE A 428 33.91 11.29 -0.37
N VAL A 429 33.77 12.55 0.01
CA VAL A 429 32.46 13.17 0.29
C VAL A 429 31.58 13.19 -0.93
N SER A 430 32.14 13.54 -2.12
CA SER A 430 31.42 13.52 -3.39
C SER A 430 30.92 12.13 -3.76
N GLN A 431 31.70 11.07 -3.49
CA GLN A 431 31.30 9.69 -3.74
C GLN A 431 30.06 9.30 -2.90
N ASP A 432 30.07 9.62 -1.60
CA ASP A 432 28.95 9.33 -0.71
C ASP A 432 27.68 10.13 -1.09
N ILE A 433 27.84 11.39 -1.53
CA ILE A 433 26.73 12.19 -2.06
C ILE A 433 26.12 11.55 -3.32
N ARG A 434 26.97 11.07 -4.25
CA ARG A 434 26.49 10.37 -5.47
C ARG A 434 25.77 9.08 -5.13
N GLU A 435 26.22 8.34 -4.13
CA GLU A 435 25.50 7.15 -3.63
C GLU A 435 24.12 7.51 -3.06
N CYS A 436 24.05 8.60 -2.29
CA CYS A 436 22.75 9.11 -1.78
C CYS A 436 21.80 9.47 -2.95
N ILE A 437 22.29 10.20 -3.97
CA ILE A 437 21.52 10.53 -5.18
C ILE A 437 21.04 9.27 -5.88
N PHE A 438 21.90 8.26 -6.03
CA PHE A 438 21.55 6.99 -6.68
C PHE A 438 20.36 6.32 -6.00
N HIS A 439 20.37 6.20 -4.67
CA HIS A 439 19.27 5.58 -3.92
C HIS A 439 17.97 6.38 -4.01
N LEU A 440 18.03 7.71 -4.00
CA LEU A 440 16.83 8.53 -4.20
C LEU A 440 16.29 8.44 -5.62
N SER A 441 17.16 8.35 -6.62
CA SER A 441 16.81 8.22 -8.05
C SER A 441 16.19 6.84 -8.35
N ASP A 442 16.60 5.78 -7.64
CA ASP A 442 16.01 4.46 -7.75
C ASP A 442 14.52 4.47 -7.36
N ILE A 443 14.14 5.22 -6.33
CA ILE A 443 12.74 5.37 -5.92
C ILE A 443 11.87 5.94 -7.04
N ALA A 444 12.36 6.98 -7.71
CA ALA A 444 11.66 7.63 -8.82
C ALA A 444 11.67 6.82 -10.13
N GLY A 445 12.55 5.82 -10.22
CA GLY A 445 12.71 4.98 -11.41
C GLY A 445 13.64 5.56 -12.47
N GLU A 446 14.52 6.50 -12.10
CA GLU A 446 15.49 7.08 -13.04
C GLU A 446 16.65 6.13 -13.33
N VAL A 447 16.94 5.18 -12.44
CA VAL A 447 18.05 4.22 -12.50
C VAL A 447 17.54 2.78 -12.38
N THR A 448 16.45 2.44 -13.05
CA THR A 448 15.91 1.07 -12.99
C THR A 448 16.30 0.26 -14.22
N ASN A 449 16.41 -1.07 -14.04
CA ASN A 449 16.54 -2.01 -15.12
C ASN A 449 15.22 -2.75 -15.40
N ASP A 450 15.11 -3.38 -16.58
CA ASP A 450 13.89 -4.08 -17.01
C ASP A 450 13.44 -5.20 -16.05
N MET A 451 14.37 -5.81 -15.30
CA MET A 451 14.07 -6.87 -14.34
C MET A 451 13.34 -6.29 -13.11
N VAL A 452 13.79 -5.14 -12.59
CA VAL A 452 13.14 -4.45 -11.45
C VAL A 452 11.76 -3.96 -11.85
N LEU A 453 11.63 -3.36 -13.04
CA LEU A 453 10.33 -2.94 -13.58
C LEU A 453 9.39 -4.14 -13.75
N GLY A 454 9.89 -5.26 -14.28
CA GLY A 454 9.11 -6.50 -14.42
C GLY A 454 8.52 -6.94 -13.09
N ASN A 455 9.33 -7.05 -12.04
CA ASN A 455 8.88 -7.48 -10.71
C ASN A 455 7.83 -6.53 -10.09
N ILE A 456 7.98 -5.22 -10.28
CA ILE A 456 7.03 -4.24 -9.76
C ILE A 456 5.67 -4.39 -10.45
N PHE A 457 5.65 -4.47 -11.79
CA PHE A 457 4.41 -4.48 -12.57
C PHE A 457 3.72 -5.84 -12.63
N GLU A 458 4.42 -6.96 -12.36
CA GLU A 458 3.83 -8.32 -12.34
C GLU A 458 2.69 -8.45 -11.32
N HIS A 459 2.73 -7.68 -10.24
CA HIS A 459 1.73 -7.69 -9.18
C HIS A 459 0.52 -6.77 -9.44
N PHE A 460 0.50 -6.08 -10.58
CA PHE A 460 -0.61 -5.20 -10.96
C PHE A 460 -1.75 -5.97 -11.62
N CYS A 461 -2.95 -5.38 -11.61
CA CYS A 461 -4.09 -5.93 -12.32
C CYS A 461 -3.91 -5.86 -13.83
N VAL A 462 -4.36 -6.90 -14.56
CA VAL A 462 -4.47 -6.88 -16.03
C VAL A 462 -5.49 -5.80 -16.43
N GLY A 463 -5.14 -4.97 -17.42
CA GLY A 463 -6.00 -3.87 -17.86
C GLY A 463 -5.68 -2.50 -17.23
N LYS A 464 -4.65 -2.45 -16.39
CA LYS A 464 -4.14 -1.20 -15.78
C LYS A 464 -2.64 -1.08 -15.85
#